data_1225f7c1c1206d0f4e168ad0049792de
#
_entry.id   1225f7c1c1206d0f4e168ad0049792de
#
_cell.length_a   1.000
_cell.length_b   1.000
_cell.length_c   1.000
_cell.angle_alpha   90.00
_cell.angle_beta   90.00
_cell.angle_gamma   90.00
#
_symmetry.space_group_name_H-M   'P 1'
#
loop_
_entity.id
_entity.type
_entity.pdbx_description
1 polymer ?
#
loop_
_entity_poly.entity_id
_entity_poly.type
_entity_poly.pdbx_seq_one_letter_code
_entity_poly.pdbx_strand_id
1 'polypeptide(L)' 'MLVLSRKRDEAIIIGHGEDAIRITVVDIRNGKIRIGVEAPKDIPVNRKEVYDAIRRLENDGEKGSAEIHRQV' A
#
# COMPACT_ATOMS: atom_id res chain seq x y z
N MET A 1 14.69 -8.44 -6.02
CA MET A 1 13.66 -7.94 -5.09
C MET A 1 14.21 -7.99 -3.67
N LEU A 2 13.94 -6.98 -2.90
CA LEU A 2 14.35 -6.96 -1.51
C LEU A 2 13.29 -7.64 -0.65
N VAL A 3 13.72 -8.56 0.19
CA VAL A 3 12.80 -9.30 1.05
C VAL A 3 13.24 -9.12 2.48
N LEU A 4 12.31 -8.71 3.33
CA LEU A 4 12.59 -8.44 4.73
C LEU A 4 11.63 -9.23 5.61
N SER A 5 12.10 -9.66 6.77
CA SER A 5 11.26 -10.34 7.74
C SER A 5 10.98 -9.41 8.89
N ARG A 6 9.71 -9.34 9.28
CA ARG A 6 9.35 -8.53 10.42
C ARG A 6 8.41 -9.30 11.32
N LYS A 7 8.48 -9.01 12.60
CA LYS A 7 7.57 -9.59 13.57
C LYS A 7 6.44 -8.59 13.82
N ARG A 8 5.44 -9.05 14.56
CA ARG A 8 4.34 -8.17 14.90
C ARG A 8 4.86 -6.92 15.60
N ASP A 9 4.27 -5.80 15.26
CA ASP A 9 4.59 -4.49 15.81
C ASP A 9 5.92 -3.94 15.32
N GLU A 10 6.60 -4.64 14.43
CA GLU A 10 7.81 -4.11 13.83
C GLU A 10 7.49 -3.49 12.48
N ALA A 11 8.30 -2.55 12.08
CA ALA A 11 8.03 -1.78 10.88
C ALA A 11 9.23 -1.75 9.96
N ILE A 12 8.98 -1.35 8.72
CA ILE A 12 10.03 -0.99 7.79
C ILE A 12 9.74 0.41 7.29
N ILE A 13 10.79 1.09 6.86
CA ILE A 13 10.68 2.47 6.38
C ILE A 13 11.16 2.50 4.94
N ILE A 14 10.37 3.11 4.09
CA ILE A 14 10.72 3.30 2.68
C ILE A 14 10.95 4.78 2.48
N GLY A 15 12.14 5.14 2.00
CA GLY A 15 12.48 6.53 1.82
C GLY A 15 13.02 7.14 3.09
N HIS A 16 13.01 8.45 3.16
CA HIS A 16 13.53 9.14 4.34
C HIS A 16 12.86 10.49 4.47
N GLY A 17 13.00 11.10 5.64
CA GLY A 17 12.46 12.41 5.87
C GLY A 17 10.96 12.40 6.06
N GLU A 18 10.36 13.52 5.76
CA GLU A 18 8.93 13.67 5.99
C GLU A 18 8.09 12.87 5.01
N ASP A 19 8.70 12.48 3.89
CA ASP A 19 7.97 11.72 2.88
C ASP A 19 8.17 10.23 3.04
N ALA A 20 8.80 9.80 4.10
CA ALA A 20 9.03 8.37 4.31
C ALA A 20 7.71 7.64 4.50
N ILE A 21 7.68 6.41 4.03
CA ILE A 21 6.52 5.54 4.16
C ILE A 21 6.84 4.53 5.23
N ARG A 22 5.94 4.39 6.19
CA ARG A 22 6.13 3.44 7.27
C ARG A 22 5.14 2.30 7.10
N ILE A 23 5.66 1.09 7.07
CA ILE A 23 4.84 -0.10 6.95
C ILE A 23 5.04 -0.93 8.20
N THR A 24 3.95 -1.18 8.91
CA THR A 24 4.01 -1.86 10.19
C THR A 24 3.21 -3.15 10.11
N VAL A 25 3.74 -4.21 10.68
CA VAL A 25 2.98 -5.45 10.82
C VAL A 25 2.13 -5.30 12.07
N VAL A 26 0.83 -5.08 11.87
CA VAL A 26 -0.07 -4.82 12.98
C VAL A 26 -0.43 -6.10 13.68
N ASP A 27 -0.68 -7.15 12.93
CA ASP A 27 -1.12 -8.40 13.52
C ASP A 27 -0.81 -9.56 12.58
N ILE A 28 -0.58 -10.72 13.16
CA ILE A 28 -0.39 -11.95 12.40
C ILE A 28 -1.29 -12.98 13.04
N ARG A 29 -2.24 -13.50 12.27
CA ARG A 29 -3.21 -14.42 12.85
C ARG A 29 -3.72 -15.37 11.79
N ASN A 30 -3.62 -16.65 12.06
CA ASN A 30 -4.19 -17.69 11.20
C ASN A 30 -3.79 -17.53 9.74
N GLY A 31 -2.52 -17.25 9.52
CA GLY A 31 -2.03 -17.11 8.15
C GLY A 31 -2.37 -15.79 7.50
N LYS A 32 -3.00 -14.89 8.21
CA LYS A 32 -3.31 -13.57 7.68
C LYS A 32 -2.44 -12.54 8.36
N ILE A 33 -2.00 -11.58 7.59
CA ILE A 33 -1.14 -10.51 8.10
C ILE A 33 -1.86 -9.20 7.88
N ARG A 34 -2.00 -8.44 8.95
CA ARG A 34 -2.57 -7.10 8.85
C ARG A 34 -1.43 -6.11 8.83
N ILE A 35 -1.46 -5.25 7.84
CA ILE A 35 -0.38 -4.32 7.60
C ILE A 35 -0.92 -2.91 7.67
N GLY A 36 -0.28 -2.09 8.48
CA GLY A 36 -0.60 -0.67 8.54
C GLY A 36 0.37 0.11 7.69
N VAL A 37 -0.13 1.06 6.94
CA VAL A 37 0.70 1.87 6.06
C VAL A 37 0.48 3.32 6.40
N GLU A 38 1.56 4.02 6.70
CA GLU A 38 1.54 5.46 6.90
C GLU A 38 2.32 6.07 5.78
N ALA A 39 1.67 6.87 4.97
CA ALA A 39 2.28 7.48 3.80
C ALA A 39 1.73 8.88 3.62
N PRO A 40 2.45 9.73 2.87
CA PRO A 40 1.93 11.05 2.55
C PRO A 40 0.61 10.94 1.79
N LYS A 41 -0.21 11.97 1.92
CA LYS A 41 -1.55 11.90 1.34
C LYS A 41 -1.54 11.80 -0.17
N ASP A 42 -0.51 12.29 -0.81
CA ASP A 42 -0.46 12.27 -2.27
C ASP A 42 0.03 10.94 -2.82
N ILE A 43 0.33 9.99 -1.96
CA ILE A 43 0.74 8.67 -2.41
C ILE A 43 -0.43 7.72 -2.20
N PRO A 44 -1.04 7.23 -3.28
CA PRO A 44 -2.15 6.30 -3.14
C PRO A 44 -1.65 4.95 -2.65
N VAL A 45 -2.43 4.34 -1.79
CA VAL A 45 -2.11 3.04 -1.24
C VAL A 45 -3.26 2.12 -1.55
N ASN A 46 -3.00 1.10 -2.35
CA ASN A 46 -4.05 0.20 -2.80
C ASN A 46 -3.57 -1.23 -2.70
N ARG A 47 -4.49 -2.13 -2.46
CA ARG A 47 -4.19 -3.53 -2.64
C ARG A 47 -3.93 -3.76 -4.11
N LYS A 48 -3.14 -4.78 -4.40
CA LYS A 48 -2.73 -5.02 -5.77
C LYS A 48 -3.94 -5.25 -6.70
N GLU A 49 -4.92 -6.00 -6.24
CA GLU A 49 -6.07 -6.26 -7.09
C GLU A 49 -6.85 -4.99 -7.40
N VAL A 50 -6.89 -4.06 -6.46
CA VAL A 50 -7.53 -2.77 -6.69
C VAL A 50 -6.70 -1.95 -7.67
N TYR A 51 -5.40 -1.94 -7.47
CA TYR A 51 -4.50 -1.23 -8.36
C TYR A 51 -4.65 -1.75 -9.79
N ASP A 52 -4.69 -3.07 -9.94
CA ASP A 52 -4.81 -3.65 -11.26
C ASP A 52 -6.12 -3.28 -11.94
N ALA A 53 -7.19 -3.21 -11.17
CA ALA A 53 -8.48 -2.82 -11.72
C ALA A 53 -8.45 -1.38 -12.21
N ILE A 54 -7.83 -0.49 -11.45
CA ILE A 54 -7.72 0.90 -11.84
C ILE A 54 -6.89 1.02 -13.11
N ARG A 55 -5.79 0.29 -13.17
CA ARG A 55 -4.94 0.31 -14.35
C ARG A 55 -5.68 -0.21 -15.58
N ARG A 56 -6.50 -1.21 -15.40
CA ARG A 56 -7.25 -1.75 -16.52
C ARG A 56 -8.23 -0.71 -17.07
N LEU A 57 -8.89 0.02 -16.20
CA LEU A 57 -9.78 1.06 -16.63
C LEU A 57 -9.04 2.16 -17.38
N GLU A 58 -7.87 2.53 -16.91
CA GLU A 58 -7.08 3.53 -17.59
C GLU A 58 -6.66 3.06 -18.97
N ASN A 59 -6.31 1.78 -19.06
CA ASN A 59 -5.84 1.24 -20.32
C ASN A 59 -6.96 1.08 -21.34
N ASP A 60 -8.18 1.07 -20.88
CA ASP A 60 -9.31 0.98 -21.79
C ASP A 60 -9.66 2.31 -22.41
N GLY A 61 -8.86 3.30 -22.17
CA GLY A 61 -9.08 4.58 -22.80
C GLY A 61 -10.04 5.47 -22.08
N GLU A 62 -10.56 5.01 -21.01
CA GLU A 62 -11.41 5.87 -20.24
C GLU A 62 -10.57 6.89 -19.61
N LYS A 63 -10.90 8.07 -19.80
CA LYS A 63 -10.09 9.07 -19.30
C LYS A 63 -10.08 9.05 -17.88
N GLY A 64 -9.13 8.77 -17.37
CA GLY A 64 -8.92 8.67 -16.07
C GLY A 64 -9.54 9.51 -15.09
N SER A 65 -10.68 9.59 -15.09
CA SER A 65 -11.31 10.22 -14.01
C SER A 65 -11.52 9.22 -12.91
N ALA A 66 -10.98 8.08 -13.07
CA ALA A 66 -11.09 7.10 -12.03
C ALA A 66 -10.49 7.68 -10.75
N GLU A 67 -11.25 7.64 -9.71
CA GLU A 67 -10.75 8.09 -8.43
C GLU A 67 -10.06 6.95 -7.75
N ILE A 68 -8.95 7.26 -7.13
CA ILE A 68 -8.20 6.28 -6.38
C ILE A 68 -8.67 6.34 -4.95
N HIS A 69 -9.29 5.28 -4.50
CA HIS A 69 -9.79 5.23 -3.13
C HIS A 69 -8.79 4.54 -2.26
N ARG A 70 -8.40 5.20 -1.20
CA ARG A 70 -7.48 4.62 -0.25
C ARG A 70 -8.26 3.66 0.63
N GLN A 71 -7.77 2.45 0.71
CA GLN A 71 -8.37 1.44 1.55
C GLN A 71 -7.64 1.43 2.87
N VAL A 72 -8.37 1.50 3.92
CA VAL A 72 -7.76 1.57 5.24
C VAL A 72 -7.88 0.24 5.95
#